data_e6c3f83f519479bd41f537f373a5d767
#
_entry.id   e6c3f83f519479bd41f537f373a5d767
#
_cell.length_a   1.000
_cell.length_b   1.000
_cell.length_c   1.000
_cell.angle_alpha   90.00
_cell.angle_beta   90.00
_cell.angle_gamma   90.00
#
_symmetry.space_group_name_H-M   'P 1'
#
loop_
_entity.id
_entity.type
_entity.pdbx_description
1 polymer ?
#
loop_
_entity_poly.entity_id
_entity_poly.type
_entity_poly.pdbx_seq_one_letter_code
_entity_poly.pdbx_strand_id
1 'polypeptide(L)'
;ISDALDEVMTEMGYDLIGNREVTKRSGKRFRDELYKFTDGTAVNIRYESDGKITMEVGGLDTTDRLPTASEMDKLCYEMNNFCNEFVQIEKRLKEKGIVYKDRISILPPNSEYAQIINIQDYKMIAETETFNIKKVKQQTKRQIKMIKE
;
A
#
# COMPACT_ATOMS: atom_id res chain seq x y z
N ILE A 1 12.28 8.68 7.55
CA ILE A 1 11.49 7.53 8.01
C ILE A 1 10.85 6.77 6.85
N SER A 2 10.46 7.47 5.79
CA SER A 2 9.86 6.75 4.65
C SER A 2 10.88 5.83 3.98
N ASP A 3 12.13 6.26 3.88
CA ASP A 3 13.17 5.39 3.31
C ASP A 3 13.37 4.14 4.15
N ALA A 4 13.38 4.29 5.47
CA ALA A 4 13.54 3.16 6.36
C ALA A 4 12.36 2.20 6.26
N LEU A 5 11.15 2.74 6.15
CA LEU A 5 9.97 1.92 6.05
C LEU A 5 9.94 1.17 4.70
N ASP A 6 10.31 1.86 3.61
CA ASP A 6 10.41 1.21 2.31
C ASP A 6 11.42 0.06 2.35
N GLU A 7 12.53 0.29 3.02
CA GLU A 7 13.55 -0.73 3.14
C GLU A 7 13.05 -1.94 3.90
N VAL A 8 12.33 -1.70 5.00
CA VAL A 8 11.76 -2.79 5.79
C VAL A 8 10.74 -3.58 4.97
N MET A 9 9.86 -2.88 4.25
CA MET A 9 8.85 -3.55 3.43
C MET A 9 9.53 -4.44 2.39
N THR A 10 10.57 -3.93 1.75
CA THR A 10 11.30 -4.71 0.76
C THR A 10 11.99 -5.91 1.38
N GLU A 11 12.61 -5.72 2.55
CA GLU A 11 13.26 -6.82 3.26
C GLU A 11 12.29 -7.93 3.61
N MET A 12 11.03 -7.57 3.88
CA MET A 12 10.02 -8.54 4.25
C MET A 12 9.33 -9.17 3.04
N GLY A 13 9.74 -8.78 1.84
CA GLY A 13 9.24 -9.41 0.62
C GLY A 13 8.03 -8.73 0.00
N TYR A 14 7.66 -7.55 0.46
CA TYR A 14 6.57 -6.81 -0.16
C TYR A 14 7.06 -6.10 -1.40
N ASP A 15 6.29 -6.18 -2.47
CA ASP A 15 6.62 -5.50 -3.73
C ASP A 15 5.86 -4.20 -3.84
N LEU A 16 6.59 -3.12 -4.10
CA LEU A 16 5.97 -1.82 -4.37
C LEU A 16 5.36 -1.88 -5.76
N ILE A 17 4.04 -1.65 -5.85
CA ILE A 17 3.34 -1.76 -7.13
C ILE A 17 2.78 -0.44 -7.64
N GLY A 18 2.76 0.59 -6.81
CA GLY A 18 2.26 1.88 -7.27
C GLY A 18 2.45 2.96 -6.24
N ASN A 19 2.24 4.20 -6.68
CA ASN A 19 2.33 5.35 -5.78
C ASN A 19 1.49 6.50 -6.36
N ARG A 20 1.22 7.50 -5.52
CA ARG A 20 0.57 8.72 -5.98
C ARG A 20 0.83 9.84 -4.98
N GLU A 21 0.70 11.07 -5.45
CA GLU A 21 0.74 12.24 -4.59
C GLU A 21 -0.56 13.00 -4.79
N VAL A 22 -1.14 13.46 -3.71
CA VAL A 22 -2.42 14.15 -3.74
C VAL A 22 -2.32 15.46 -2.97
N THR A 23 -2.84 16.54 -3.56
CA THR A 23 -2.98 17.83 -2.88
C THR A 23 -4.47 18.09 -2.73
N LYS A 24 -4.92 18.24 -1.49
CA LYS A 24 -6.32 18.53 -1.23
C LYS A 24 -6.60 20.00 -1.44
N ARG A 25 -7.87 20.36 -1.57
CA ARG A 25 -8.27 21.75 -1.71
C ARG A 25 -7.77 22.62 -0.57
N SER A 26 -7.67 22.03 0.61
CA SER A 26 -7.19 22.75 1.79
C SER A 26 -5.71 23.08 1.71
N GLY A 27 -5.00 22.54 0.70
CA GLY A 27 -3.56 22.68 0.60
C GLY A 27 -2.81 21.55 1.27
N LYS A 28 -3.50 20.70 2.01
CA LYS A 28 -2.90 19.55 2.65
C LYS A 28 -2.47 18.55 1.58
N ARG A 29 -1.32 17.95 1.78
CA ARG A 29 -0.78 16.98 0.81
C ARG A 29 -0.51 15.66 1.50
N PHE A 30 -0.61 14.59 0.72
CA PHE A 30 -0.19 13.29 1.19
C PHE A 30 0.35 12.49 0.01
N ARG A 31 1.13 11.48 0.33
CA ARG A 31 1.70 10.57 -0.66
C ARG A 31 1.33 9.16 -0.24
N ASP A 32 0.87 8.37 -1.20
CA ASP A 32 0.55 6.97 -0.97
C ASP A 32 1.53 6.08 -1.70
N GLU A 33 1.94 5.01 -1.04
CA GLU A 33 2.72 3.94 -1.64
C GLU A 33 1.96 2.65 -1.46
N LEU A 34 1.83 1.90 -2.54
CA LEU A 34 1.01 0.70 -2.58
C LEU A 34 1.91 -0.51 -2.72
N TYR A 35 1.83 -1.41 -1.74
CA TYR A 35 2.61 -2.66 -1.74
C TYR A 35 1.68 -3.83 -1.88
N LYS A 36 2.04 -4.80 -2.72
CA LYS A 36 1.22 -6.01 -2.87
C LYS A 36 1.23 -6.80 -1.57
N PHE A 37 0.07 -7.30 -1.17
CA PHE A 37 -0.04 -8.12 0.04
C PHE A 37 -0.39 -9.56 -0.32
N THR A 38 -1.64 -9.83 -0.66
CA THR A 38 -2.04 -11.14 -1.16
C THR A 38 -2.70 -10.94 -2.52
N ASP A 39 -3.13 -12.02 -3.15
CA ASP A 39 -3.81 -11.89 -4.45
C ASP A 39 -5.01 -10.98 -4.31
N GLY A 40 -5.02 -9.90 -5.07
CA GLY A 40 -6.13 -8.97 -5.09
C GLY A 40 -6.16 -7.99 -3.94
N THR A 41 -5.14 -7.96 -3.08
CA THR A 41 -5.07 -7.00 -1.98
C THR A 41 -3.72 -6.32 -1.93
N ALA A 42 -3.68 -5.18 -1.26
CA ALA A 42 -2.45 -4.43 -1.09
C ALA A 42 -2.47 -3.67 0.22
N VAL A 43 -1.28 -3.32 0.69
CA VAL A 43 -1.11 -2.43 1.82
C VAL A 43 -0.82 -1.05 1.25
N ASN A 44 -1.61 -0.06 1.64
CA ASN A 44 -1.37 1.32 1.26
C ASN A 44 -0.73 2.04 2.44
N ILE A 45 0.43 2.64 2.20
CA ILE A 45 1.11 3.42 3.23
C ILE A 45 0.95 4.88 2.86
N ARG A 46 0.27 5.62 3.72
CA ARG A 46 0.02 7.05 3.47
C ARG A 46 0.92 7.90 4.33
N TYR A 47 1.69 8.76 3.68
CA TYR A 47 2.56 9.73 4.34
C TYR A 47 1.93 11.10 4.22
N GLU A 48 1.50 11.66 5.34
CA GLU A 48 0.87 12.99 5.34
C GLU A 48 1.91 14.06 5.58
N SER A 49 1.62 15.26 5.08
CA SER A 49 2.57 16.37 5.20
C SER A 49 2.86 16.78 6.64
N ASP A 50 1.98 16.40 7.58
CA ASP A 50 2.19 16.68 9.00
C ASP A 50 3.04 15.61 9.69
N GLY A 51 3.49 14.62 8.94
CA GLY A 51 4.35 13.56 9.48
C GLY A 51 3.62 12.31 9.91
N LYS A 52 2.29 12.30 9.84
CA LYS A 52 1.51 11.13 10.21
C LYS A 52 1.61 10.06 9.12
N ILE A 53 1.73 8.82 9.52
CA ILE A 53 1.81 7.69 8.59
C ILE A 53 0.70 6.71 8.94
N THR A 54 -0.09 6.34 7.94
CA THR A 54 -1.18 5.39 8.14
C THR A 54 -1.01 4.22 7.18
N MET A 55 -1.19 3.01 7.70
CA MET A 55 -1.11 1.80 6.89
C MET A 55 -2.48 1.13 6.89
N GLU A 56 -2.91 0.70 5.73
CA GLU A 56 -4.21 0.06 5.58
C GLU A 56 -4.16 -1.00 4.49
N VAL A 57 -4.97 -2.03 4.64
CA VAL A 57 -5.10 -3.08 3.64
C VAL A 57 -6.38 -2.82 2.87
N GLY A 58 -6.30 -2.91 1.56
CA GLY A 58 -7.49 -2.76 0.72
C GLY A 58 -7.51 -3.77 -0.40
N GLY A 59 -8.69 -3.97 -0.98
CA GLY A 59 -8.86 -4.81 -2.16
C GLY A 59 -8.57 -3.97 -3.39
N LEU A 60 -8.02 -4.61 -4.42
CA LEU A 60 -7.65 -3.89 -5.64
C LEU A 60 -8.71 -4.06 -6.71
N ASP A 61 -9.03 -2.96 -7.38
CA ASP A 61 -9.90 -2.98 -8.54
C ASP A 61 -9.57 -1.76 -9.38
N THR A 62 -10.24 -1.63 -10.51
CA THR A 62 -10.03 -0.52 -11.43
C THR A 62 -11.17 0.49 -11.42
N THR A 63 -12.08 0.37 -10.47
CA THR A 63 -13.20 1.30 -10.33
C THR A 63 -13.39 1.68 -8.88
N ASP A 64 -14.00 2.84 -8.67
CA ASP A 64 -14.41 3.26 -7.35
C ASP A 64 -15.69 2.53 -7.01
N ARG A 65 -15.68 1.78 -5.92
CA ARG A 65 -16.87 1.06 -5.48
C ARG A 65 -16.67 0.61 -4.04
N LEU A 66 -17.75 0.20 -3.44
CA LEU A 66 -17.68 -0.40 -2.10
C LEU A 66 -17.43 -1.90 -2.24
N PRO A 67 -16.79 -2.50 -1.25
CA PRO A 67 -16.59 -3.95 -1.27
C PRO A 67 -17.93 -4.67 -1.10
N THR A 68 -18.04 -5.85 -1.69
CA THR A 68 -19.18 -6.72 -1.45
C THR A 68 -19.06 -7.33 -0.05
N ALA A 69 -20.13 -7.97 0.42
CA ALA A 69 -20.10 -8.62 1.74
C ALA A 69 -18.99 -9.66 1.82
N SER A 70 -18.83 -10.45 0.77
CA SER A 70 -17.80 -11.46 0.69
C SER A 70 -16.40 -10.83 0.74
N GLU A 71 -16.23 -9.73 0.03
CA GLU A 71 -14.95 -9.01 0.02
C GLU A 71 -14.65 -8.40 1.38
N MET A 72 -15.68 -7.90 2.08
CA MET A 72 -15.48 -7.35 3.41
C MET A 72 -14.94 -8.41 4.37
N ASP A 73 -15.49 -9.62 4.30
CA ASP A 73 -15.02 -10.71 5.14
C ASP A 73 -13.56 -11.03 4.85
N LYS A 74 -13.22 -11.12 3.56
CA LYS A 74 -11.86 -11.41 3.17
C LYS A 74 -10.92 -10.29 3.60
N LEU A 75 -11.34 -9.05 3.43
CA LEU A 75 -10.50 -7.91 3.80
C LEU A 75 -10.26 -7.84 5.29
N CYS A 76 -11.29 -8.12 6.11
CA CYS A 76 -11.09 -8.15 7.54
C CYS A 76 -10.09 -9.22 7.95
N TYR A 77 -10.14 -10.37 7.29
CA TYR A 77 -9.17 -11.43 7.53
C TYR A 77 -7.75 -10.97 7.17
N GLU A 78 -7.60 -10.35 6.01
CA GLU A 78 -6.28 -9.87 5.59
C GLU A 78 -5.79 -8.71 6.44
N MET A 79 -6.69 -7.85 6.87
CA MET A 79 -6.33 -6.76 7.78
C MET A 79 -5.78 -7.31 9.09
N ASN A 80 -6.41 -8.38 9.59
CA ASN A 80 -5.94 -9.03 10.81
C ASN A 80 -4.55 -9.65 10.58
N ASN A 81 -4.35 -10.28 9.44
CA ASN A 81 -3.06 -10.86 9.09
C ASN A 81 -1.99 -9.78 9.03
N PHE A 82 -2.31 -8.64 8.45
CA PHE A 82 -1.34 -7.55 8.37
C PHE A 82 -1.03 -6.98 9.75
N CYS A 83 -2.00 -6.89 10.64
CA CYS A 83 -1.74 -6.45 12.01
C CYS A 83 -0.70 -7.34 12.68
N ASN A 84 -0.77 -8.64 12.41
CA ASN A 84 0.22 -9.58 12.95
C ASN A 84 1.59 -9.37 12.32
N GLU A 85 1.62 -9.08 11.02
CA GLU A 85 2.87 -8.79 10.32
C GLU A 85 3.51 -7.50 10.82
N PHE A 86 2.69 -6.54 11.21
CA PHE A 86 3.19 -5.24 11.62
C PHE A 86 4.12 -5.32 12.81
N VAL A 87 3.97 -6.33 13.65
CA VAL A 87 4.87 -6.53 14.79
C VAL A 87 6.31 -6.66 14.29
N GLN A 88 6.49 -7.37 13.18
CA GLN A 88 7.82 -7.53 12.59
C GLN A 88 8.30 -6.24 11.95
N ILE A 89 7.41 -5.49 11.34
CA ILE A 89 7.75 -4.19 10.76
C ILE A 89 8.27 -3.25 11.85
N GLU A 90 7.56 -3.20 12.98
CA GLU A 90 7.98 -2.40 14.13
C GLU A 90 9.36 -2.79 14.61
N LYS A 91 9.57 -4.09 14.74
CA LYS A 91 10.83 -4.61 15.25
C LYS A 91 11.98 -4.19 14.36
N ARG A 92 11.79 -4.33 13.04
CA ARG A 92 12.85 -3.97 12.10
C ARG A 92 13.12 -2.47 12.07
N LEU A 93 12.08 -1.66 12.23
CA LEU A 93 12.26 -0.21 12.30
C LEU A 93 13.09 0.15 13.52
N LYS A 94 12.81 -0.47 14.66
CA LYS A 94 13.59 -0.22 15.87
C LYS A 94 15.04 -0.61 15.68
N GLU A 95 15.29 -1.71 14.99
CA GLU A 95 16.65 -2.17 14.74
C GLU A 95 17.42 -1.19 13.86
N LYS A 96 16.69 -0.40 13.05
CA LYS A 96 17.32 0.64 12.24
C LYS A 96 17.41 1.97 12.97
N GLY A 97 17.04 1.99 14.24
CA GLY A 97 17.15 3.19 15.05
C GLY A 97 16.01 4.18 14.84
N ILE A 98 14.92 3.74 14.24
CA ILE A 98 13.78 4.61 13.97
C ILE A 98 12.84 4.65 15.17
N VAL A 99 12.61 5.86 15.68
CA VAL A 99 11.64 6.09 16.74
C VAL A 99 10.46 6.82 16.10
N TYR A 100 9.32 6.18 16.07
CA TYR A 100 8.16 6.76 15.36
C TYR A 100 7.02 7.17 16.27
N LYS A 101 6.95 6.66 17.49
CA LYS A 101 5.92 7.04 18.46
C LYS A 101 4.71 7.72 17.82
N ASP A 102 3.56 7.22 17.95
CA ASP A 102 2.32 7.84 17.50
C ASP A 102 2.29 8.36 16.06
N ARG A 103 3.38 8.24 15.29
CA ARG A 103 3.38 8.66 13.90
C ARG A 103 2.81 7.62 12.96
N ILE A 104 3.04 6.34 13.28
CA ILE A 104 2.59 5.24 12.44
C ILE A 104 1.40 4.58 13.10
N SER A 105 0.33 4.43 12.36
CA SER A 105 -0.85 3.74 12.83
C SER A 105 -1.36 2.79 11.75
N ILE A 106 -2.05 1.74 12.19
CA ILE A 106 -2.70 0.79 11.30
C ILE A 106 -4.19 0.87 11.56
N LEU A 107 -4.98 0.85 10.49
CA LEU A 107 -6.41 0.77 10.66
C LEU A 107 -6.77 -0.60 11.21
N PRO A 108 -7.64 -0.67 12.21
CA PRO A 108 -7.99 -1.94 12.84
C PRO A 108 -8.75 -2.86 11.89
N PRO A 109 -8.73 -4.17 12.12
CA PRO A 109 -9.39 -5.13 11.25
C PRO A 109 -10.91 -5.12 11.49
N ASN A 110 -11.55 -4.09 10.96
CA ASN A 110 -12.96 -3.81 11.18
C ASN A 110 -13.61 -3.54 9.83
N SER A 111 -14.81 -4.06 9.63
CA SER A 111 -15.49 -3.96 8.35
C SER A 111 -15.72 -2.50 7.92
N GLU A 112 -15.83 -1.58 8.88
CA GLU A 112 -16.04 -0.18 8.50
C GLU A 112 -14.81 0.41 7.82
N TYR A 113 -13.64 -0.20 7.96
CA TYR A 113 -12.42 0.26 7.29
C TYR A 113 -12.09 -0.56 6.05
N ALA A 114 -12.91 -1.55 5.73
CA ALA A 114 -12.70 -2.36 4.53
C ALA A 114 -13.02 -1.49 3.31
N GLN A 115 -12.09 -1.45 2.36
CA GLN A 115 -12.27 -0.59 1.20
C GLN A 115 -11.62 -1.18 -0.03
N ILE A 116 -12.10 -0.71 -1.17
CA ILE A 116 -11.51 -1.03 -2.46
C ILE A 116 -10.61 0.11 -2.87
N ILE A 117 -9.42 -0.22 -3.30
CA ILE A 117 -8.44 0.74 -3.80
C ILE A 117 -8.52 0.73 -5.31
N ASN A 118 -8.81 1.89 -5.89
CA ASN A 118 -8.86 2.03 -7.34
C ASN A 118 -7.45 2.28 -7.86
N ILE A 119 -6.86 1.28 -8.51
CA ILE A 119 -5.50 1.40 -9.00
C ILE A 119 -5.36 2.39 -10.14
N GLN A 120 -6.47 2.81 -10.75
CA GLN A 120 -6.45 3.87 -11.77
C GLN A 120 -6.02 5.20 -11.19
N ASP A 121 -6.17 5.39 -9.87
CA ASP A 121 -5.77 6.62 -9.20
C ASP A 121 -4.27 6.67 -8.92
N TYR A 122 -3.55 5.58 -9.16
CA TYR A 122 -2.13 5.46 -8.84
C TYR A 122 -1.29 5.40 -10.09
N LYS A 123 -0.03 5.83 -9.96
CA LYS A 123 0.96 5.59 -10.98
C LYS A 123 1.49 4.18 -10.70
N MET A 124 1.13 3.23 -11.55
CA MET A 124 1.48 1.83 -11.31
C MET A 124 2.83 1.49 -11.90
N ILE A 125 3.57 0.65 -11.20
CA ILE A 125 4.87 0.16 -11.61
C ILE A 125 4.62 -1.09 -12.45
N ALA A 126 5.25 -1.15 -13.63
CA ALA A 126 5.11 -2.29 -14.51
C ALA A 126 5.62 -3.55 -13.80
N GLU A 127 4.82 -4.59 -13.87
CA GLU A 127 5.17 -5.84 -13.18
C GLU A 127 6.50 -6.40 -13.64
N THR A 128 6.80 -6.27 -14.93
CA THR A 128 8.05 -6.77 -15.47
C THR A 128 9.25 -6.10 -14.84
N GLU A 129 9.06 -4.95 -14.25
CA GLU A 129 10.15 -4.23 -13.60
C GLU A 129 10.36 -4.69 -12.17
N THR A 130 9.38 -5.37 -11.62
CA THR A 130 9.50 -5.80 -10.24
C THR A 130 10.15 -7.15 -10.11
N PHE A 131 10.11 -7.93 -11.16
CA PHE A 131 10.80 -9.18 -11.16
C PHE A 131 11.13 -9.58 -12.51
N ASN A 132 11.46 -9.57 -12.73
CA ASN A 132 11.95 -9.98 -13.60
C ASN A 132 12.15 -9.80 -14.37
N ILE A 133 12.34 -9.72 -14.55
CA ILE A 133 12.59 -9.50 -15.31
C ILE A 133 12.27 -10.34 -16.16
N LYS A 134 11.99 -11.16 -16.24
CA LYS A 134 11.58 -11.93 -16.96
C LYS A 134 10.52 -11.60 -17.61
N LYS A 135 9.99 -10.98 -17.37
CA LYS A 135 8.96 -10.57 -18.00
C LYS A 135 9.02 -9.31 -18.23
N VAL A 136 9.61 -8.58 -18.29
CA VAL A 136 9.60 -7.31 -18.39
C VAL A 136 9.61 -6.71 -19.40
N LYS A 137 9.58 -6.51 -19.94
CA LYS A 137 9.45 -5.74 -20.63
C LYS A 137 8.58 -5.65 -21.41
N GLN A 138 7.77 -5.83 -21.49
CA GLN A 138 6.82 -5.66 -22.12
C GLN A 138 5.96 -5.00 -21.77
N GLN A 139 5.66 -4.76 -20.97
CA GLN A 139 4.77 -4.02 -20.62
C GLN A 139 5.02 -2.92 -20.37
N THR A 140 5.65 -2.80 -20.10
CA THR A 140 5.73 -1.68 -19.66
C THR A 140 5.25 -0.88 -20.46
N LYS A 141 5.08 -1.05 -21.22
CA LYS A 141 4.53 -0.35 -21.94
C LYS A 141 3.34 -0.64 -22.12
N ARG A 142 2.89 -1.32 -21.88
CA ARG A 142 1.68 -1.46 -21.98
C ARG A 142 1.07 -1.37 -20.86
N GLN A 143 1.28 -1.49 -20.05
CA GLN A 143 0.67 -1.25 -19.10
C GLN A 143 0.83 -0.24 -18.61
N ILE A 144 1.41 0.11 -18.73
CA ILE A 144 1.37 1.05 -18.22
C ILE A 144 0.53 1.73 -18.70
N LYS A 145 0.11 1.61 -19.47
CA LYS A 145 -0.76 2.17 -19.85
C LYS A 145 -1.79 1.85 -19.40
N MET A 146 -1.90 1.20 -19.01
CA MET A 146 -2.90 1.01 -18.57
C MET A 146 -2.98 1.48 -17.54
N ILE A 147 -2.54 1.91 -17.28
CA ILE A 147 -2.76 2.37 -16.30
C ILE A 147 -2.60 3.57 -16.28
N LYS A 148 -2.86 4.17 -16.66
CA LYS A 148 -2.82 5.20 -16.63
C LYS A 148 -2.92 6.02 -15.93
N GLU A 149 -2.60 6.36 -15.56
CA GLU A 149 -2.69 6.97 -14.73
C GLU A 149 -2.85 7.65 -14.62
#